data_d372301e44abf1401fa8c38457b83c21
#
_entry.id   d372301e44abf1401fa8c38457b83c21
#
_cell.length_a   1.000
_cell.length_b   1.000
_cell.length_c   1.000
_cell.angle_alpha   90.00
_cell.angle_beta   90.00
_cell.angle_gamma   90.00
#
_symmetry.space_group_name_H-M   'P 1'
#
loop_
_entity.id
_entity.type
_entity.pdbx_description
1 polymer ?
#
loop_
_entity_poly.entity_id
_entity_poly.type
_entity_poly.pdbx_seq_one_letter_code
_entity_poly.pdbx_strand_id
1 'polypeptide(L)'
;AAEIGTMKVTEQIDALRTLSTDPFEYLVFPRVIAGIIVLPILVGFADIIGIMGGWFVGVQSLDFNGSVYLQNTEIFLESNDIISGLIKASVFGFIITMMGCYHGFFSQGGAQGVGRSTMNAVVSSSILILGSNYIMTNLLFAS
;
A
#
# COMPACT_ATOMS: atom_id res chain seq x y z
N ALA A 1 2.01 -11.39 -4.16
CA ALA A 1 1.32 -12.38 -5.01
C ALA A 1 2.29 -13.31 -5.73
N ALA A 2 3.30 -12.75 -6.39
CA ALA A 2 4.25 -13.56 -7.17
C ALA A 2 5.04 -14.53 -6.28
N GLU A 3 5.50 -14.07 -5.13
CA GLU A 3 6.26 -14.93 -4.20
C GLU A 3 5.41 -16.08 -3.67
N ILE A 4 4.21 -15.78 -3.18
CA ILE A 4 3.30 -16.80 -2.66
C ILE A 4 2.83 -17.72 -3.79
N GLY A 5 2.57 -17.16 -4.98
CA GLY A 5 2.23 -17.96 -6.15
C GLY A 5 3.34 -18.93 -6.53
N THR A 6 4.59 -18.47 -6.50
CA THR A 6 5.75 -19.33 -6.74
C THR A 6 5.84 -20.44 -5.69
N MET A 7 5.62 -20.12 -4.42
CA MET A 7 5.60 -21.11 -3.35
C MET A 7 4.48 -22.14 -3.55
N LYS A 8 3.33 -21.69 -4.02
CA LYS A 8 2.20 -22.58 -4.31
C LYS A 8 2.53 -23.56 -5.45
N VAL A 9 3.11 -23.03 -6.52
CA VAL A 9 3.44 -23.82 -7.71
C VAL A 9 4.57 -24.82 -7.42
N THR A 10 5.54 -24.45 -6.58
CA THR A 10 6.64 -25.33 -6.19
C THR A 10 6.32 -26.25 -5.01
N GLU A 11 5.06 -26.29 -4.59
CA GLU A 11 4.57 -27.15 -3.51
C GLU A 11 5.15 -26.86 -2.13
N GLN A 12 5.72 -25.68 -1.91
CA GLN A 12 6.24 -25.28 -0.61
C GLN A 12 5.12 -25.12 0.42
N ILE A 13 3.95 -24.66 -0.01
CA ILE A 13 2.78 -24.51 0.87
C ILE A 13 2.33 -25.87 1.37
N ASP A 14 2.32 -26.88 0.49
CA ASP A 14 1.97 -28.24 0.88
C ASP A 14 2.99 -28.80 1.87
N ALA A 15 4.27 -28.48 1.69
CA ALA A 15 5.32 -28.85 2.64
C ALA A 15 5.09 -28.25 4.03
N LEU A 16 4.66 -27.00 4.09
CA LEU A 16 4.32 -26.35 5.37
C LEU A 16 3.15 -27.04 6.06
N ARG A 17 2.16 -27.46 5.33
CA ARG A 17 1.02 -28.23 5.89
C ARG A 17 1.49 -29.57 6.42
N THR A 18 2.40 -30.25 5.72
CA THR A 18 2.98 -31.52 6.15
C THR A 18 3.72 -31.36 7.47
N LEU A 19 4.36 -30.20 7.70
CA LEU A 19 5.06 -29.91 8.94
C LEU A 19 4.15 -29.41 10.06
N SER A 20 2.82 -29.51 9.87
CA SER A 20 1.81 -29.04 10.84
C SER A 20 1.84 -27.52 11.06
N THR A 21 2.42 -26.77 10.12
CA THR A 21 2.44 -25.32 10.13
C THR A 21 1.25 -24.81 9.29
N ASP A 22 0.46 -23.90 9.86
CA ASP A 22 -0.62 -23.28 9.10
C ASP A 22 -0.03 -22.28 8.09
N PRO A 23 -0.16 -22.53 6.77
CA PRO A 23 0.38 -21.60 5.77
C PRO A 23 -0.23 -20.19 5.88
N PHE A 24 -1.48 -20.08 6.26
CA PHE A 24 -2.15 -18.79 6.41
C PHE A 24 -1.49 -17.97 7.52
N GLU A 25 -1.29 -18.55 8.71
CA GLU A 25 -0.64 -17.84 9.81
C GLU A 25 0.82 -17.54 9.52
N TYR A 26 1.52 -18.46 8.86
CA TYR A 26 2.96 -18.31 8.60
C TYR A 26 3.25 -17.28 7.51
N LEU A 27 2.46 -17.25 6.45
CA LEU A 27 2.74 -16.44 5.26
C LEU A 27 1.90 -15.18 5.17
N VAL A 28 0.60 -15.28 5.43
CA VAL A 28 -0.34 -14.17 5.21
C VAL A 28 -0.30 -13.18 6.36
N PHE A 29 -0.36 -13.65 7.57
CA PHE A 29 -0.47 -12.81 8.76
C PHE A 29 0.71 -11.84 8.89
N PRO A 30 1.99 -12.29 8.82
CA PRO A 30 3.11 -11.37 8.89
C PRO A 30 3.14 -10.35 7.75
N ARG A 31 2.75 -10.75 6.54
CA ARG A 31 2.76 -9.86 5.36
C ARG A 31 1.71 -8.78 5.49
N VAL A 32 0.53 -9.11 5.97
CA VAL A 32 -0.55 -8.14 6.17
C VAL A 32 -0.17 -7.12 7.22
N ILE A 33 0.38 -7.57 8.36
CA ILE A 33 0.85 -6.67 9.41
C ILE A 33 1.94 -5.75 8.87
N ALA A 34 2.91 -6.30 8.13
CA ALA A 34 3.98 -5.50 7.55
C ALA A 34 3.43 -4.43 6.61
N GLY A 35 2.45 -4.76 5.77
CA GLY A 35 1.83 -3.81 4.86
C GLY A 35 1.12 -2.68 5.60
N ILE A 36 0.38 -3.00 6.66
CA ILE A 36 -0.35 -2.02 7.45
C ILE A 36 0.61 -1.04 8.14
N ILE A 37 1.79 -1.51 8.56
CA ILE A 37 2.77 -0.68 9.26
C ILE A 37 3.66 0.07 8.28
N VAL A 38 4.14 -0.59 7.22
CA VAL A 38 5.16 -0.04 6.32
C VAL A 38 4.59 1.04 5.41
N LEU A 39 3.38 0.87 4.88
CA LEU A 39 2.81 1.84 3.94
C LEU A 39 2.59 3.23 4.55
N PRO A 40 2.07 3.37 5.77
CA PRO A 40 2.00 4.70 6.40
C PRO A 40 3.37 5.35 6.57
N ILE A 41 4.40 4.58 6.90
CA ILE A 41 5.76 5.09 7.03
C ILE A 41 6.28 5.60 5.68
N LEU A 42 6.07 4.83 4.62
CA LEU A 42 6.46 5.21 3.26
C LEU A 42 5.72 6.45 2.77
N VAL A 43 4.43 6.56 3.07
CA VAL A 43 3.64 7.75 2.73
C VAL A 43 4.17 8.97 3.48
N GLY A 44 4.53 8.84 4.75
CA GLY A 44 5.13 9.91 5.52
C GLY A 44 6.42 10.41 4.88
N PHE A 45 7.32 9.52 4.46
CA PHE A 45 8.53 9.90 3.75
C PHE A 45 8.22 10.56 2.41
N ALA A 46 7.24 10.05 1.67
CA ALA A 46 6.83 10.61 0.39
C ALA A 46 6.29 12.03 0.55
N ASP A 47 5.51 12.29 1.58
CA ASP A 47 4.97 13.60 1.88
C ASP A 47 6.09 14.61 2.18
N ILE A 48 7.06 14.21 2.99
CA ILE A 48 8.22 15.05 3.32
C ILE A 48 9.01 15.38 2.05
N ILE A 49 9.31 14.39 1.24
CA ILE A 49 10.04 14.58 -0.02
C ILE A 49 9.25 15.46 -0.98
N GLY A 50 7.94 15.28 -1.08
CA GLY A 50 7.07 16.08 -1.93
C GLY A 50 7.08 17.55 -1.54
N ILE A 51 6.99 17.85 -0.24
CA ILE A 51 7.04 19.22 0.27
C ILE A 51 8.38 19.85 -0.02
N MET A 52 9.48 19.14 0.25
CA MET A 52 10.83 19.64 -0.03
C MET A 52 11.06 19.86 -1.51
N GLY A 53 10.61 18.94 -2.35
CA GLY A 53 10.72 19.06 -3.81
C GLY A 53 9.95 20.24 -4.34
N GLY A 54 8.71 20.43 -3.87
CA GLY A 54 7.88 21.58 -4.23
C GLY A 54 8.49 22.89 -3.82
N TRP A 55 9.06 22.96 -2.60
CA TRP A 55 9.77 24.14 -2.12
C TRP A 55 10.96 24.47 -3.02
N PHE A 56 11.77 23.45 -3.34
CA PHE A 56 12.94 23.62 -4.19
C PHE A 56 12.55 24.16 -5.58
N VAL A 57 11.57 23.54 -6.22
CA VAL A 57 11.10 23.94 -7.55
C VAL A 57 10.48 25.34 -7.49
N GLY A 58 9.66 25.62 -6.48
CA GLY A 58 9.01 26.91 -6.34
C GLY A 58 9.99 28.05 -6.15
N VAL A 59 11.00 27.86 -5.30
CA VAL A 59 12.00 28.90 -5.01
C VAL A 59 13.00 29.07 -6.16
N GLN A 60 13.48 27.97 -6.73
CA GLN A 60 14.55 28.02 -7.74
C GLN A 60 14.04 28.28 -9.16
N SER A 61 12.89 27.72 -9.51
CA SER A 61 12.37 27.78 -10.89
C SER A 61 11.29 28.82 -11.10
N LEU A 62 10.46 29.05 -10.06
CA LEU A 62 9.31 29.96 -10.15
C LEU A 62 9.50 31.25 -9.37
N ASP A 63 10.68 31.45 -8.78
CA ASP A 63 11.07 32.63 -8.00
C ASP A 63 10.09 32.97 -6.86
N PHE A 64 9.49 31.94 -6.28
CA PHE A 64 8.65 32.13 -5.07
C PHE A 64 9.52 32.43 -3.87
N ASN A 65 8.99 33.24 -2.95
CA ASN A 65 9.63 33.47 -1.65
C ASN A 65 9.54 32.20 -0.83
N GLY A 66 10.69 31.61 -0.45
CA GLY A 66 10.75 30.38 0.32
C GLY A 66 10.03 30.46 1.65
N SER A 67 10.12 31.60 2.36
CA SER A 67 9.42 31.79 3.61
C SER A 67 7.90 31.80 3.44
N VAL A 68 7.41 32.46 2.40
CA VAL A 68 5.98 32.49 2.09
C VAL A 68 5.48 31.10 1.71
N TYR A 69 6.27 30.36 0.94
CA TYR A 69 5.90 29.00 0.54
C TYR A 69 5.75 28.09 1.77
N LEU A 70 6.72 28.13 2.69
CA LEU A 70 6.67 27.33 3.92
C LEU A 70 5.48 27.73 4.81
N GLN A 71 5.22 29.01 4.95
CA GLN A 71 4.06 29.49 5.72
C GLN A 71 2.75 29.00 5.11
N ASN A 72 2.61 29.10 3.79
CA ASN A 72 1.42 28.64 3.11
C ASN A 72 1.27 27.12 3.25
N THR A 73 2.36 26.37 3.17
CA THR A 73 2.34 24.93 3.36
C THR A 73 1.85 24.55 4.76
N GLU A 74 2.33 25.26 5.78
CA GLU A 74 1.88 25.04 7.17
C GLU A 74 0.39 25.34 7.34
N ILE A 75 -0.11 26.40 6.71
CA ILE A 75 -1.52 26.77 6.77
C ILE A 75 -2.41 25.74 6.07
N PHE A 76 -1.98 25.22 4.93
CA PHE A 76 -2.77 24.26 4.14
C PHE A 76 -2.62 22.83 4.66
N LEU A 77 -1.52 22.48 5.32
CA LEU A 77 -1.31 21.16 5.90
C LEU A 77 -1.86 21.11 7.31
N GLU A 78 -3.13 20.82 7.44
CA GLU A 78 -3.74 20.60 8.74
C GLU A 78 -3.34 19.22 9.27
N SER A 79 -3.26 19.07 10.59
CA SER A 79 -2.95 17.79 11.23
C SER A 79 -3.93 16.69 10.83
N ASN A 80 -5.18 17.05 10.63
CA ASN A 80 -6.22 16.10 10.19
C ASN A 80 -5.92 15.51 8.81
N ASP A 81 -5.38 16.30 7.89
CA ASP A 81 -5.04 15.82 6.55
C ASP A 81 -3.93 14.79 6.59
N ILE A 82 -2.92 15.01 7.43
CA ILE A 82 -1.80 14.08 7.61
C ILE A 82 -2.30 12.78 8.23
N ILE A 83 -3.10 12.86 9.29
CA ILE A 83 -3.66 11.70 9.98
C ILE A 83 -4.55 10.90 9.04
N SER A 84 -5.42 11.59 8.29
CA SER A 84 -6.30 10.94 7.30
C SER A 84 -5.49 10.19 6.24
N GLY A 85 -4.42 10.80 5.73
CA GLY A 85 -3.54 10.17 4.77
C GLY A 85 -2.87 8.91 5.31
N LEU A 86 -2.42 8.95 6.57
CA LEU A 86 -1.81 7.80 7.22
C LEU A 86 -2.81 6.65 7.43
N ILE A 87 -4.04 6.97 7.83
CA ILE A 87 -5.10 5.98 7.98
C ILE A 87 -5.43 5.33 6.65
N LYS A 88 -5.56 6.13 5.58
CA LYS A 88 -5.78 5.61 4.23
C LYS A 88 -4.65 4.70 3.78
N ALA A 89 -3.40 5.08 4.05
CA ALA A 89 -2.23 4.27 3.70
C ALA A 89 -2.26 2.92 4.41
N SER A 90 -2.64 2.88 5.67
CA SER A 90 -2.77 1.63 6.42
C SER A 90 -3.82 0.71 5.80
N VAL A 91 -5.00 1.25 5.45
CA VAL A 91 -6.06 0.48 4.82
C VAL A 91 -5.62 -0.03 3.45
N PHE A 92 -4.96 0.82 2.66
CA PHE A 92 -4.44 0.42 1.35
C PHE A 92 -3.39 -0.67 1.46
N GLY A 93 -2.52 -0.60 2.46
CA GLY A 93 -1.54 -1.65 2.75
C GLY A 93 -2.21 -2.98 3.06
N PHE A 94 -3.26 -2.96 3.86
CA PHE A 94 -4.06 -4.16 4.15
C PHE A 94 -4.64 -4.74 2.86
N ILE A 95 -5.27 -3.91 2.02
CA ILE A 95 -5.89 -4.35 0.77
C ILE A 95 -4.84 -4.97 -0.15
N ILE A 96 -3.69 -4.30 -0.34
CA ILE A 96 -2.64 -4.76 -1.25
C ILE A 96 -2.10 -6.12 -0.81
N THR A 97 -1.76 -6.25 0.46
CA THR A 97 -1.18 -7.49 0.98
C THR A 97 -2.19 -8.62 1.00
N MET A 98 -3.44 -8.33 1.36
CA MET A 98 -4.50 -9.33 1.40
C MET A 98 -4.80 -9.87 0.00
N MET A 99 -4.96 -8.97 -1.00
CA MET A 99 -5.22 -9.39 -2.37
C MET A 99 -4.01 -10.13 -2.97
N GLY A 100 -2.81 -9.65 -2.67
CA GLY A 100 -1.59 -10.34 -3.11
C GLY A 100 -1.51 -11.76 -2.57
N CYS A 101 -1.77 -11.95 -1.31
CA CYS A 101 -1.78 -13.26 -0.68
C CYS A 101 -2.91 -14.14 -1.21
N TYR A 102 -4.11 -13.57 -1.35
CA TYR A 102 -5.28 -14.30 -1.83
C TYR A 102 -5.01 -14.90 -3.22
N HIS A 103 -4.62 -14.06 -4.18
CA HIS A 103 -4.37 -14.52 -5.54
C HIS A 103 -3.14 -15.42 -5.62
N GLY A 104 -2.14 -15.19 -4.79
CA GLY A 104 -0.95 -16.03 -4.73
C GLY A 104 -1.27 -17.46 -4.27
N PHE A 105 -2.12 -17.61 -3.26
CA PHE A 105 -2.52 -18.92 -2.75
C PHE A 105 -3.34 -19.72 -3.75
N PHE A 106 -4.02 -19.07 -4.67
CA PHE A 106 -4.86 -19.71 -5.67
C PHE A 106 -4.20 -19.75 -7.04
N SER A 107 -2.89 -19.56 -7.14
CA SER A 107 -2.15 -19.66 -8.38
C SER A 107 -2.14 -21.10 -8.88
N GLN A 108 -2.37 -21.27 -10.18
CA GLN A 108 -2.35 -22.55 -10.86
C GLN A 108 -1.73 -22.38 -12.25
N GLY A 109 -1.15 -23.47 -12.78
CA GLY A 109 -0.64 -23.47 -14.14
C GLY A 109 0.81 -23.04 -14.29
N GLY A 110 1.62 -23.22 -13.26
CA GLY A 110 3.06 -22.95 -13.31
C GLY A 110 3.38 -21.44 -13.36
N ALA A 111 4.47 -21.10 -14.03
CA ALA A 111 4.94 -19.71 -14.09
C ALA A 111 3.94 -18.76 -14.74
N GLN A 112 3.22 -19.23 -15.78
CA GLN A 112 2.18 -18.41 -16.41
C GLN A 112 1.02 -18.14 -15.46
N GLY A 113 0.66 -19.14 -14.64
CA GLY A 113 -0.37 -18.97 -13.62
C GLY A 113 0.03 -17.98 -12.54
N VAL A 114 1.31 -17.98 -12.13
CA VAL A 114 1.84 -17.00 -11.18
C VAL A 114 1.74 -15.58 -11.75
N GLY A 115 2.11 -15.39 -13.02
CA GLY A 115 2.00 -14.09 -13.68
C GLY A 115 0.56 -13.61 -13.77
N ARG A 116 -0.36 -14.51 -14.12
CA ARG A 116 -1.79 -14.19 -14.20
C ARG A 116 -2.34 -13.81 -12.82
N SER A 117 -1.96 -14.54 -11.78
CA SER A 117 -2.38 -14.24 -10.41
C SER A 117 -1.86 -12.89 -9.94
N THR A 118 -0.64 -12.55 -10.31
CA THR A 118 -0.04 -11.24 -9.99
C THR A 118 -0.84 -10.11 -10.66
N MET A 119 -1.19 -10.27 -11.95
CA MET A 119 -2.03 -9.29 -12.64
C MET A 119 -3.41 -9.17 -11.98
N ASN A 120 -4.03 -10.28 -11.63
CA ASN A 120 -5.32 -10.28 -10.96
C ASN A 120 -5.24 -9.58 -9.60
N ALA A 121 -4.16 -9.79 -8.86
CA ALA A 121 -3.94 -9.12 -7.59
C ALA A 121 -3.85 -7.59 -7.76
N VAL A 122 -3.10 -7.14 -8.77
CA VAL A 122 -2.96 -5.71 -9.06
C VAL A 122 -4.31 -5.09 -9.44
N VAL A 123 -5.05 -5.73 -10.32
CA VAL A 123 -6.35 -5.23 -10.76
C VAL A 123 -7.34 -5.17 -9.60
N SER A 124 -7.45 -6.25 -8.83
CA SER A 124 -8.36 -6.32 -7.68
C SER A 124 -7.99 -5.29 -6.62
N SER A 125 -6.70 -5.15 -6.31
CA SER A 125 -6.22 -4.15 -5.35
C SER A 125 -6.54 -2.74 -5.81
N SER A 126 -6.34 -2.44 -7.09
CA SER A 126 -6.59 -1.11 -7.64
C SER A 126 -8.07 -0.74 -7.54
N ILE A 127 -8.96 -1.66 -7.87
CA ILE A 127 -10.42 -1.44 -7.78
C ILE A 127 -10.82 -1.20 -6.33
N LEU A 128 -10.33 -2.03 -5.41
CA LEU A 128 -10.66 -1.90 -3.99
C LEU A 128 -10.09 -0.62 -3.39
N ILE A 129 -8.88 -0.23 -3.79
CA ILE A 129 -8.26 1.01 -3.31
C ILE A 129 -9.08 2.22 -3.77
N LEU A 130 -9.49 2.26 -5.04
CA LEU A 130 -10.30 3.37 -5.56
C LEU A 130 -11.64 3.48 -4.83
N GLY A 131 -12.32 2.34 -4.64
CA GLY A 131 -13.59 2.31 -3.89
C GLY A 131 -13.41 2.70 -2.43
N SER A 132 -12.39 2.17 -1.79
CA SER A 132 -12.10 2.47 -0.39
C SER A 132 -11.71 3.94 -0.21
N ASN A 133 -10.94 4.49 -1.13
CA ASN A 133 -10.54 5.90 -1.10
C ASN A 133 -11.78 6.82 -1.14
N TYR A 134 -12.72 6.51 -2.02
CA TYR A 134 -13.97 7.28 -2.10
C TYR A 134 -14.74 7.23 -0.77
N ILE A 135 -14.92 6.03 -0.23
CA ILE A 135 -15.65 5.83 1.02
C ILE A 135 -14.94 6.54 2.17
N MET A 136 -13.63 6.36 2.29
CA MET A 136 -12.85 6.97 3.37
C MET A 136 -12.82 8.48 3.28
N THR A 137 -12.74 9.03 2.08
CA THR A 137 -12.79 10.48 1.89
C THR A 137 -14.12 11.04 2.36
N ASN A 138 -15.23 10.39 2.03
CA ASN A 138 -16.54 10.81 2.51
C ASN A 138 -16.64 10.74 4.04
N LEU A 139 -16.12 9.69 4.65
CA LEU A 139 -16.21 9.53 6.09
C LEU A 139 -15.30 10.50 6.86
N LEU A 140 -14.11 10.78 6.32
CA LEU A 140 -13.11 11.60 7.02
C LEU A 140 -13.30 13.09 6.78
N PHE A 141 -13.80 13.49 5.62
CA PHE A 141 -13.91 14.91 5.26
C PHE A 141 -15.34 15.45 5.16
N ALA A 142 -16.35 14.57 5.19
CA ALA A 142 -17.75 14.99 5.11
C ALA A 142 -18.38 15.26 6.48
N SER A 143 -17.63 15.07 7.56
CA SER A 143 -18.14 15.29 8.92
C SER A 143 -17.68 16.61 9.51
#